data_7e4349279a93baaa97a8bf45739c6aaf
#
_entry.id   7e4349279a93baaa97a8bf45739c6aaf
#
_cell.length_a   1.000
_cell.length_b   1.000
_cell.length_c   1.000
_cell.angle_alpha   90.00
_cell.angle_beta   90.00
_cell.angle_gamma   90.00
#
_symmetry.space_group_name_H-M   'P 1'
#
loop_
_entity.id
_entity.type
_entity.pdbx_description
1 polymer ?
#
loop_
_entity_poly.entity_id
_entity_poly.type
_entity_poly.pdbx_seq_one_letter_code
_entity_poly.pdbx_strand_id
1 'polypeptide(L)'
;HGDEEQPNEEGLKFYDDLFDEMLKKGMQPVVTISHYEMPLYLVKHYGGWANRKLIDFYLHYCEVIFDRYKGKVKYWMTFNEINSVILMPEIAGVLDRSRDDFIERSYQAAHHQFVASSQAVQLGHKIDPNNKIGCMVLTLVQYPLTAKPEDVELAEKAMRMKTFSFSDIQVRGHYPHYVKKHVERLGIHVHMEPNDLEDLKKGCVDFVGFSYYCLLYTSDAA
;
A
#
# COMPACT_ATOMS: atom_id res chain seq x y z
N HIS A 1 -9.41 17.31 5.39
CA HIS A 1 -10.27 16.20 5.83
C HIS A 1 -9.98 14.91 5.02
N GLY A 2 -9.58 15.04 3.73
CA GLY A 2 -9.25 13.92 2.83
C GLY A 2 -10.37 13.56 1.85
N ASP A 3 -11.52 14.21 1.95
CA ASP A 3 -12.68 14.08 1.05
C ASP A 3 -13.02 15.41 0.32
N GLU A 4 -12.06 16.33 0.27
CA GLU A 4 -12.20 17.60 -0.41
C GLU A 4 -12.27 17.42 -1.94
N GLU A 5 -13.17 18.16 -2.58
CA GLU A 5 -13.26 18.24 -4.05
C GLU A 5 -12.21 19.16 -4.64
N GLN A 6 -11.76 20.17 -3.89
CA GLN A 6 -10.80 21.16 -4.34
C GLN A 6 -9.44 20.93 -3.67
N PRO A 7 -8.36 20.89 -4.45
CA PRO A 7 -7.03 20.72 -3.90
C PRO A 7 -6.56 21.93 -3.08
N ASN A 8 -5.71 21.70 -2.10
CA ASN A 8 -5.04 22.76 -1.36
C ASN A 8 -3.84 23.30 -2.18
N GLU A 9 -4.06 24.45 -2.82
CA GLU A 9 -3.04 25.04 -3.69
C GLU A 9 -1.76 25.46 -2.94
N GLU A 10 -1.86 25.86 -1.67
CA GLU A 10 -0.69 26.18 -0.85
C GLU A 10 0.16 24.92 -0.60
N GLY A 11 -0.49 23.79 -0.30
CA GLY A 11 0.18 22.50 -0.16
C GLY A 11 0.83 22.02 -1.46
N LEU A 12 0.13 22.15 -2.58
CA LEU A 12 0.68 21.79 -3.89
C LEU A 12 1.89 22.65 -4.24
N LYS A 13 1.82 23.96 -4.00
CA LYS A 13 2.94 24.88 -4.24
C LYS A 13 4.16 24.55 -3.41
N PHE A 14 4.00 24.16 -2.14
CA PHE A 14 5.13 23.71 -1.30
C PHE A 14 5.93 22.60 -1.97
N TYR A 15 5.23 21.58 -2.52
CA TYR A 15 5.89 20.47 -3.20
C TYR A 15 6.43 20.86 -4.58
N ASP A 16 5.81 21.82 -5.30
CA ASP A 16 6.41 22.39 -6.50
C ASP A 16 7.81 22.96 -6.21
N ASP A 17 7.89 23.82 -5.18
CA ASP A 17 9.13 24.49 -4.81
C ASP A 17 10.19 23.44 -4.34
N LEU A 18 9.75 22.41 -3.60
CA LEU A 18 10.63 21.33 -3.14
C LEU A 18 11.19 20.52 -4.33
N PHE A 19 10.33 20.08 -5.24
CA PHE A 19 10.76 19.25 -6.37
C PHE A 19 11.62 20.04 -7.36
N ASP A 20 11.32 21.32 -7.57
CA ASP A 20 12.14 22.20 -8.41
C ASP A 20 13.54 22.38 -7.83
N GLU A 21 13.68 22.55 -6.50
CA GLU A 21 15.00 22.65 -5.86
C GLU A 21 15.76 21.32 -5.89
N MET A 22 15.08 20.18 -5.73
CA MET A 22 15.69 18.86 -5.87
C MET A 22 16.25 18.65 -7.28
N LEU A 23 15.45 18.93 -8.31
CA LEU A 23 15.85 18.78 -9.71
C LEU A 23 17.00 19.72 -10.08
N LYS A 24 16.98 20.95 -9.60
CA LYS A 24 18.06 21.92 -9.78
C LYS A 24 19.40 21.43 -9.22
N LYS A 25 19.36 20.61 -8.16
CA LYS A 25 20.55 19.96 -7.58
C LYS A 25 20.89 18.60 -8.20
N GLY A 26 20.20 18.20 -9.28
CA GLY A 26 20.43 16.92 -9.97
C GLY A 26 19.87 15.71 -9.22
N MET A 27 18.98 15.93 -8.22
CA MET A 27 18.32 14.84 -7.50
C MET A 27 17.01 14.47 -8.18
N GLN A 28 16.74 13.16 -8.31
CA GLN A 28 15.49 12.66 -8.82
C GLN A 28 14.52 12.34 -7.65
N PRO A 29 13.37 13.01 -7.55
CA PRO A 29 12.38 12.68 -6.53
C PRO A 29 11.85 11.25 -6.69
N VAL A 30 11.71 10.53 -5.57
CA VAL A 30 10.93 9.29 -5.44
C VAL A 30 9.88 9.56 -4.38
N VAL A 31 8.62 9.60 -4.78
CA VAL A 31 7.52 10.07 -3.93
C VAL A 31 6.64 8.91 -3.49
N THR A 32 6.44 8.76 -2.19
CA THR A 32 5.42 7.88 -1.63
C THR A 32 4.12 8.66 -1.47
N ILE A 33 3.05 8.21 -2.17
CA ILE A 33 1.77 8.93 -2.24
C ILE A 33 1.07 8.91 -0.88
N SER A 34 1.06 7.76 -0.20
CA SER A 34 0.48 7.61 1.14
C SER A 34 1.48 6.94 2.08
N HIS A 35 1.82 7.62 3.19
CA HIS A 35 2.82 7.18 4.18
C HIS A 35 2.26 7.28 5.61
N TYR A 36 1.16 6.56 5.90
CA TYR A 36 0.49 6.49 7.21
C TYR A 36 -0.23 7.78 7.68
N GLU A 37 -0.35 8.77 6.84
CA GLU A 37 -0.95 10.08 7.13
C GLU A 37 -2.48 10.11 6.92
N MET A 38 -3.14 8.97 7.00
CA MET A 38 -4.59 8.91 6.83
C MET A 38 -5.30 9.97 7.68
N PRO A 39 -6.04 10.90 7.08
CA PRO A 39 -6.78 11.91 7.82
C PRO A 39 -7.76 11.26 8.80
N LEU A 40 -7.68 11.63 10.07
CA LEU A 40 -8.54 11.07 11.12
C LEU A 40 -10.03 11.26 10.82
N TYR A 41 -10.36 12.29 10.06
CA TYR A 41 -11.72 12.53 9.57
C TYR A 41 -12.25 11.35 8.75
N LEU A 42 -11.46 10.85 7.80
CA LEU A 42 -11.84 9.69 6.96
C LEU A 42 -12.07 8.43 7.80
N VAL A 43 -11.29 8.26 8.84
CA VAL A 43 -11.47 7.12 9.76
C VAL A 43 -12.75 7.25 10.55
N LYS A 44 -13.01 8.42 11.14
CA LYS A 44 -14.19 8.65 11.98
C LYS A 44 -15.51 8.66 11.21
N HIS A 45 -15.53 9.21 9.99
CA HIS A 45 -16.76 9.39 9.21
C HIS A 45 -17.01 8.27 8.20
N TYR A 46 -15.96 7.63 7.71
CA TYR A 46 -16.07 6.58 6.69
C TYR A 46 -15.60 5.21 7.18
N GLY A 47 -14.91 5.14 8.32
CA GLY A 47 -14.36 3.87 8.84
C GLY A 47 -13.03 3.47 8.22
N GLY A 48 -12.28 4.43 7.64
CA GLY A 48 -10.96 4.21 7.05
C GLY A 48 -11.02 3.29 5.82
N TRP A 49 -9.91 2.66 5.52
CA TRP A 49 -9.76 1.78 4.34
C TRP A 49 -10.71 0.58 4.28
N ALA A 50 -11.40 0.23 5.39
CA ALA A 50 -12.48 -0.76 5.35
C ALA A 50 -13.69 -0.29 4.52
N ASN A 51 -13.80 1.01 4.20
CA ASN A 51 -14.83 1.58 3.35
C ASN A 51 -14.29 1.82 1.93
N ARG A 52 -14.99 1.29 0.94
CA ARG A 52 -14.60 1.38 -0.47
C ARG A 52 -14.49 2.81 -1.00
N LYS A 53 -15.26 3.76 -0.46
CA LYS A 53 -15.19 5.18 -0.86
C LYS A 53 -13.78 5.78 -0.77
N LEU A 54 -12.91 5.23 0.07
CA LEU A 54 -11.55 5.71 0.17
C LEU A 54 -10.75 5.47 -1.12
N ILE A 55 -11.15 4.53 -1.95
CA ILE A 55 -10.55 4.34 -3.28
C ILE A 55 -10.77 5.62 -4.11
N ASP A 56 -12.01 6.13 -4.15
CA ASP A 56 -12.34 7.32 -4.94
C ASP A 56 -11.59 8.57 -4.44
N PHE A 57 -11.55 8.78 -3.12
CA PHE A 57 -10.81 9.90 -2.52
C PHE A 57 -9.31 9.82 -2.81
N TYR A 58 -8.74 8.62 -2.69
CA TYR A 58 -7.33 8.39 -2.97
C TYR A 58 -7.00 8.62 -4.45
N LEU A 59 -7.85 8.16 -5.37
CA LEU A 59 -7.66 8.36 -6.81
C LEU A 59 -7.80 9.83 -7.22
N HIS A 60 -8.74 10.56 -6.62
CA HIS A 60 -8.83 12.01 -6.83
C HIS A 60 -7.54 12.72 -6.40
N TYR A 61 -7.01 12.36 -5.23
CA TYR A 61 -5.71 12.86 -4.78
C TYR A 61 -4.59 12.49 -5.74
N CYS A 62 -4.52 11.23 -6.20
CA CYS A 62 -3.54 10.78 -7.18
C CYS A 62 -3.61 11.55 -8.49
N GLU A 63 -4.83 11.79 -9.02
CA GLU A 63 -5.03 12.55 -10.25
C GLU A 63 -4.44 13.96 -10.15
N VAL A 64 -4.74 14.65 -9.05
CA VAL A 64 -4.24 16.01 -8.80
C VAL A 64 -2.71 16.05 -8.77
N ILE A 65 -2.07 15.15 -8.02
CA ILE A 65 -0.60 15.19 -7.88
C ILE A 65 0.13 14.65 -9.11
N PHE A 66 -0.41 13.67 -9.83
CA PHE A 66 0.19 13.18 -11.07
C PHE A 66 0.14 14.24 -12.17
N ASP A 67 -0.97 14.97 -12.27
CA ASP A 67 -1.10 16.08 -13.23
C ASP A 67 -0.21 17.26 -12.85
N ARG A 68 -0.24 17.69 -11.58
CA ARG A 68 0.52 18.83 -11.08
C ARG A 68 2.03 18.66 -11.24
N TYR A 69 2.54 17.46 -10.93
CA TYR A 69 4.00 17.21 -10.90
C TYR A 69 4.50 16.44 -12.12
N LYS A 70 3.69 16.38 -13.18
CA LYS A 70 4.07 15.81 -14.47
C LYS A 70 5.38 16.43 -14.99
N GLY A 71 6.32 15.56 -15.35
CA GLY A 71 7.64 15.98 -15.81
C GLY A 71 8.63 16.37 -14.68
N LYS A 72 8.16 16.55 -13.43
CA LYS A 72 9.01 16.78 -12.24
C LYS A 72 9.29 15.50 -11.49
N VAL A 73 8.25 14.71 -11.21
CA VAL A 73 8.34 13.45 -10.49
C VAL A 73 8.07 12.30 -11.47
N LYS A 74 9.01 11.39 -11.54
CA LYS A 74 8.93 10.20 -12.40
C LYS A 74 8.62 8.93 -11.59
N TYR A 75 9.13 8.85 -10.38
CA TYR A 75 9.06 7.65 -9.54
C TYR A 75 8.07 7.85 -8.38
N TRP A 76 7.08 6.97 -8.32
CA TRP A 76 6.02 7.01 -7.32
C TRP A 76 5.90 5.67 -6.63
N MET A 77 5.55 5.67 -5.36
CA MET A 77 5.11 4.48 -4.63
C MET A 77 3.71 4.75 -4.09
N THR A 78 2.78 3.81 -4.29
CA THR A 78 1.37 4.01 -3.95
C THR A 78 1.15 4.11 -2.44
N PHE A 79 1.63 3.11 -1.69
CA PHE A 79 1.51 3.06 -0.24
C PHE A 79 2.86 2.69 0.37
N ASN A 80 3.23 3.35 1.46
CA ASN A 80 4.33 2.89 2.29
C ASN A 80 3.93 1.62 3.02
N GLU A 81 4.78 0.58 2.92
CA GLU A 81 4.63 -0.67 3.66
C GLU A 81 3.19 -1.17 3.70
N ILE A 82 2.60 -1.37 2.52
CA ILE A 82 1.16 -1.68 2.37
C ILE A 82 0.70 -2.87 3.22
N ASN A 83 1.59 -3.81 3.57
CA ASN A 83 1.29 -4.93 4.45
C ASN A 83 1.06 -4.52 5.91
N SER A 84 1.37 -3.28 6.28
CA SER A 84 1.04 -2.73 7.60
C SER A 84 -0.46 -2.68 7.87
N VAL A 85 -1.30 -2.67 6.83
CA VAL A 85 -2.76 -2.76 6.98
C VAL A 85 -3.22 -4.02 7.73
N ILE A 86 -2.44 -5.10 7.68
CA ILE A 86 -2.69 -6.33 8.45
C ILE A 86 -1.81 -6.41 9.70
N LEU A 87 -0.56 -5.94 9.62
CA LEU A 87 0.41 -6.06 10.70
C LEU A 87 0.17 -5.04 11.82
N MET A 88 -0.19 -3.82 11.43
CA MET A 88 -0.43 -2.67 12.29
C MET A 88 -1.65 -1.87 11.78
N PRO A 89 -2.86 -2.45 11.80
CA PRO A 89 -4.02 -1.87 11.13
C PRO A 89 -4.37 -0.46 11.57
N GLU A 90 -4.04 -0.08 12.80
CA GLU A 90 -4.29 1.25 13.35
C GLU A 90 -3.50 2.33 12.58
N ILE A 91 -2.27 2.05 12.20
CA ILE A 91 -1.43 2.96 11.43
C ILE A 91 -1.99 3.14 10.02
N ALA A 92 -2.54 2.07 9.46
CA ALA A 92 -3.15 2.08 8.12
C ALA A 92 -4.60 2.57 8.12
N GLY A 93 -5.11 3.09 9.23
CA GLY A 93 -6.45 3.67 9.32
C GLY A 93 -7.60 2.68 9.55
N VAL A 94 -7.33 1.51 10.14
CA VAL A 94 -8.33 0.57 10.64
C VAL A 94 -8.23 0.55 12.17
N LEU A 95 -8.95 1.44 12.84
CA LEU A 95 -8.62 1.82 14.22
C LEU A 95 -9.27 1.02 15.33
N ASP A 96 -10.34 0.28 15.11
CA ASP A 96 -11.11 -0.26 16.22
C ASP A 96 -10.87 -1.76 16.42
N ARG A 97 -9.86 -2.08 17.24
CA ARG A 97 -9.53 -3.46 17.63
C ARG A 97 -10.57 -4.12 18.55
N SER A 98 -11.47 -3.34 19.15
CA SER A 98 -12.50 -3.90 20.03
C SER A 98 -13.65 -4.58 19.30
N ARG A 99 -13.71 -4.42 17.99
CA ARG A 99 -14.75 -5.00 17.15
C ARG A 99 -14.49 -6.48 16.89
N ASP A 100 -15.51 -7.28 16.94
CA ASP A 100 -15.45 -8.72 16.64
C ASP A 100 -15.03 -8.99 15.17
N ASP A 101 -15.36 -8.06 14.25
CA ASP A 101 -15.03 -8.13 12.83
C ASP A 101 -13.70 -7.45 12.45
N PHE A 102 -12.86 -7.08 13.43
CA PHE A 102 -11.64 -6.30 13.20
C PHE A 102 -10.68 -6.93 12.18
N ILE A 103 -10.45 -8.24 12.27
CA ILE A 103 -9.56 -8.97 11.36
C ILE A 103 -10.14 -8.96 9.95
N GLU A 104 -11.41 -9.26 9.78
CA GLU A 104 -12.10 -9.25 8.50
C GLU A 104 -12.03 -7.86 7.85
N ARG A 105 -12.28 -6.80 8.63
CA ARG A 105 -12.13 -5.41 8.20
C ARG A 105 -10.71 -5.07 7.74
N SER A 106 -9.69 -5.61 8.40
CA SER A 106 -8.30 -5.39 8.00
C SER A 106 -7.98 -6.03 6.64
N TYR A 107 -8.50 -7.24 6.38
CA TYR A 107 -8.38 -7.88 5.06
C TYR A 107 -9.20 -7.16 3.98
N GLN A 108 -10.39 -6.64 4.33
CA GLN A 108 -11.17 -5.80 3.43
C GLN A 108 -10.43 -4.50 3.08
N ALA A 109 -9.81 -3.85 4.08
CA ALA A 109 -8.99 -2.67 3.89
C ALA A 109 -7.78 -2.96 3.00
N ALA A 110 -7.11 -4.09 3.19
CA ALA A 110 -6.01 -4.52 2.32
C ALA A 110 -6.48 -4.68 0.86
N HIS A 111 -7.65 -5.29 0.64
CA HIS A 111 -8.23 -5.41 -0.70
C HIS A 111 -8.48 -4.05 -1.34
N HIS A 112 -9.09 -3.11 -0.61
CA HIS A 112 -9.34 -1.77 -1.12
C HIS A 112 -8.04 -1.02 -1.45
N GLN A 113 -6.98 -1.18 -0.64
CA GLN A 113 -5.67 -0.60 -0.96
C GLN A 113 -5.04 -1.24 -2.19
N PHE A 114 -5.18 -2.55 -2.42
CA PHE A 114 -4.73 -3.18 -3.66
C PHE A 114 -5.45 -2.63 -4.89
N VAL A 115 -6.77 -2.49 -4.82
CA VAL A 115 -7.57 -1.91 -5.92
C VAL A 115 -7.16 -0.45 -6.15
N ALA A 116 -7.06 0.35 -5.09
CA ALA A 116 -6.62 1.75 -5.17
C ALA A 116 -5.22 1.87 -5.78
N SER A 117 -4.27 1.03 -5.36
CA SER A 117 -2.93 0.98 -5.92
C SER A 117 -2.93 0.66 -7.41
N SER A 118 -3.69 -0.36 -7.83
CA SER A 118 -3.77 -0.77 -9.23
C SER A 118 -4.42 0.29 -10.12
N GLN A 119 -5.48 0.94 -9.63
CA GLN A 119 -6.13 2.02 -10.37
C GLN A 119 -5.24 3.27 -10.43
N ALA A 120 -4.46 3.56 -9.37
CA ALA A 120 -3.48 4.66 -9.38
C ALA A 120 -2.35 4.40 -10.39
N VAL A 121 -1.88 3.15 -10.55
CA VAL A 121 -0.91 2.78 -11.59
C VAL A 121 -1.48 3.06 -12.98
N GLN A 122 -2.69 2.61 -13.26
CA GLN A 122 -3.36 2.85 -14.54
C GLN A 122 -3.54 4.35 -14.81
N LEU A 123 -4.01 5.10 -13.81
CA LEU A 123 -4.22 6.54 -13.88
C LEU A 123 -2.90 7.29 -14.12
N GLY A 124 -1.86 6.97 -13.36
CA GLY A 124 -0.56 7.62 -13.49
C GLY A 124 0.09 7.39 -14.85
N HIS A 125 -0.02 6.17 -15.42
CA HIS A 125 0.45 5.88 -16.77
C HIS A 125 -0.39 6.58 -17.85
N LYS A 126 -1.71 6.75 -17.62
CA LYS A 126 -2.58 7.52 -18.54
C LYS A 126 -2.21 9.00 -18.56
N ILE A 127 -1.87 9.59 -17.41
CA ILE A 127 -1.49 11.01 -17.29
C ILE A 127 -0.08 11.23 -17.87
N ASP A 128 0.87 10.39 -17.50
CA ASP A 128 2.24 10.41 -18.05
C ASP A 128 2.78 8.98 -18.23
N PRO A 129 2.93 8.51 -19.49
CA PRO A 129 3.49 7.20 -19.78
C PRO A 129 4.93 6.98 -19.29
N ASN A 130 5.65 8.05 -18.92
CA ASN A 130 7.00 7.96 -18.36
C ASN A 130 7.00 7.69 -16.86
N ASN A 131 5.88 7.80 -16.17
CA ASN A 131 5.76 7.49 -14.76
C ASN A 131 6.17 6.03 -14.51
N LYS A 132 6.88 5.84 -13.40
CA LYS A 132 7.21 4.53 -12.83
C LYS A 132 6.59 4.44 -11.46
N ILE A 133 5.59 3.57 -11.33
CA ILE A 133 4.75 3.48 -10.14
C ILE A 133 4.96 2.12 -9.49
N GLY A 134 5.50 2.13 -8.29
CA GLY A 134 5.86 0.95 -7.53
C GLY A 134 4.97 0.70 -6.32
N CYS A 135 5.18 -0.45 -5.73
CA CYS A 135 4.69 -0.76 -4.39
C CYS A 135 5.85 -0.78 -3.40
N MET A 136 5.52 -0.68 -2.11
CA MET A 136 6.48 -0.82 -1.03
C MET A 136 5.94 -1.75 0.05
N VAL A 137 6.78 -2.67 0.52
CA VAL A 137 6.44 -3.64 1.56
C VAL A 137 7.43 -3.58 2.72
N LEU A 138 6.92 -3.75 3.93
CA LEU A 138 7.74 -4.00 5.12
C LEU A 138 8.24 -5.44 5.08
N THR A 139 9.54 -5.63 5.07
CA THR A 139 10.15 -6.96 5.09
C THR A 139 10.62 -7.32 6.50
N LEU A 140 9.79 -8.08 7.19
CA LEU A 140 10.13 -8.68 8.48
C LEU A 140 10.68 -10.07 8.22
N VAL A 141 12.01 -10.17 8.11
CA VAL A 141 12.67 -11.45 7.81
C VAL A 141 12.42 -12.43 8.96
N GLN A 142 11.95 -13.62 8.60
CA GLN A 142 11.72 -14.73 9.52
C GLN A 142 12.77 -15.80 9.27
N TYR A 143 13.62 -16.04 10.25
CA TYR A 143 14.59 -17.13 10.20
C TYR A 143 14.05 -18.35 10.94
N PRO A 144 14.30 -19.57 10.46
CA PRO A 144 13.93 -20.77 11.20
C PRO A 144 14.77 -20.88 12.48
N LEU A 145 14.12 -21.30 13.57
CA LEU A 145 14.81 -21.51 14.86
C LEU A 145 15.89 -22.59 14.77
N THR A 146 15.62 -23.64 14.00
CA THR A 146 16.57 -24.73 13.73
C THR A 146 16.49 -25.12 12.25
N ALA A 147 17.41 -25.98 11.79
CA ALA A 147 17.39 -26.56 10.45
C ALA A 147 16.34 -27.67 10.26
N LYS A 148 15.47 -27.91 11.24
CA LYS A 148 14.40 -28.90 11.11
C LYS A 148 13.38 -28.46 10.07
N PRO A 149 12.83 -29.39 9.26
CA PRO A 149 11.86 -29.08 8.22
C PRO A 149 10.66 -28.26 8.72
N GLU A 150 10.18 -28.55 9.94
CA GLU A 150 9.02 -27.88 10.54
C GLU A 150 9.30 -26.39 10.81
N ASP A 151 10.50 -26.06 11.34
CA ASP A 151 10.92 -24.70 11.62
C ASP A 151 11.13 -23.91 10.32
N VAL A 152 11.73 -24.56 9.31
CA VAL A 152 11.93 -23.96 7.97
C VAL A 152 10.60 -23.68 7.31
N GLU A 153 9.66 -24.63 7.33
CA GLU A 153 8.31 -24.45 6.77
C GLU A 153 7.54 -23.32 7.47
N LEU A 154 7.64 -23.23 8.80
CA LEU A 154 6.98 -22.17 9.57
C LEU A 154 7.52 -20.78 9.20
N ALA A 155 8.85 -20.63 9.14
CA ALA A 155 9.49 -19.37 8.75
C ALA A 155 9.09 -18.97 7.31
N GLU A 156 9.09 -19.90 6.37
CA GLU A 156 8.68 -19.65 4.98
C GLU A 156 7.20 -19.25 4.89
N LYS A 157 6.30 -19.91 5.59
CA LYS A 157 4.87 -19.54 5.66
C LYS A 157 4.70 -18.13 6.21
N ALA A 158 5.43 -17.78 7.27
CA ALA A 158 5.37 -16.44 7.85
C ALA A 158 5.83 -15.37 6.86
N MET A 159 6.95 -15.59 6.15
CA MET A 159 7.43 -14.68 5.11
C MET A 159 6.42 -14.53 3.97
N ARG A 160 5.85 -15.64 3.50
CA ARG A 160 4.84 -15.61 2.44
C ARG A 160 3.62 -14.76 2.83
N MET A 161 3.10 -14.95 4.03
CA MET A 161 1.88 -14.25 4.44
C MET A 161 2.11 -12.81 4.88
N LYS A 162 3.21 -12.52 5.57
CA LYS A 162 3.46 -11.18 6.10
C LYS A 162 4.07 -10.22 5.08
N THR A 163 4.81 -10.72 4.09
CA THR A 163 5.56 -9.92 3.12
C THR A 163 5.16 -10.22 1.67
N PHE A 164 5.42 -11.45 1.21
CA PHE A 164 5.32 -11.77 -0.22
C PHE A 164 3.91 -11.76 -0.76
N SER A 165 2.88 -12.05 0.05
CA SER A 165 1.50 -11.99 -0.39
C SER A 165 1.11 -10.61 -0.94
N PHE A 166 1.63 -9.55 -0.34
CA PHE A 166 1.35 -8.16 -0.73
C PHE A 166 2.07 -7.77 -2.02
N SER A 167 3.36 -8.08 -2.14
CA SER A 167 4.10 -7.83 -3.38
C SER A 167 3.59 -8.72 -4.52
N ASP A 168 3.31 -10.01 -4.27
CA ASP A 168 2.78 -10.92 -5.29
C ASP A 168 1.47 -10.41 -5.92
N ILE A 169 0.53 -9.90 -5.10
CA ILE A 169 -0.74 -9.37 -5.60
C ILE A 169 -0.50 -8.17 -6.50
N GLN A 170 0.35 -7.23 -6.10
CA GLN A 170 0.60 -6.00 -6.86
C GLN A 170 1.47 -6.20 -8.10
N VAL A 171 2.40 -7.16 -8.07
CA VAL A 171 3.29 -7.47 -9.21
C VAL A 171 2.60 -8.37 -10.23
N ARG A 172 1.79 -9.34 -9.76
CA ARG A 172 1.19 -10.36 -10.63
C ARG A 172 -0.26 -10.05 -11.02
N GLY A 173 -0.87 -9.04 -10.37
CA GLY A 173 -2.25 -8.62 -10.66
C GLY A 173 -3.32 -9.65 -10.29
N HIS A 174 -3.05 -10.54 -9.35
CA HIS A 174 -4.02 -11.52 -8.88
C HIS A 174 -3.66 -12.08 -7.50
N TYR A 175 -4.66 -12.59 -6.81
CA TYR A 175 -4.46 -13.29 -5.54
C TYR A 175 -3.83 -14.67 -5.77
N PRO A 176 -2.61 -14.94 -5.27
CA PRO A 176 -1.99 -16.26 -5.31
C PRO A 176 -2.84 -17.32 -4.60
N HIS A 177 -2.71 -18.57 -5.01
CA HIS A 177 -3.47 -19.66 -4.42
C HIS A 177 -3.26 -19.77 -2.90
N TYR A 178 -2.04 -19.60 -2.43
CA TYR A 178 -1.72 -19.69 -1.00
C TYR A 178 -2.40 -18.60 -0.16
N VAL A 179 -2.60 -17.39 -0.72
CA VAL A 179 -3.36 -16.31 -0.07
C VAL A 179 -4.83 -16.67 0.04
N LYS A 180 -5.44 -17.14 -1.06
CA LYS A 180 -6.84 -17.57 -1.07
C LYS A 180 -7.09 -18.65 -0.03
N LYS A 181 -6.23 -19.67 0.02
CA LYS A 181 -6.32 -20.76 1.02
C LYS A 181 -6.14 -20.28 2.45
N HIS A 182 -5.29 -19.28 2.66
CA HIS A 182 -5.11 -18.69 4.00
C HIS A 182 -6.37 -17.98 4.46
N VAL A 183 -6.95 -17.12 3.63
CA VAL A 183 -8.18 -16.38 3.92
C VAL A 183 -9.36 -17.32 4.17
N GLU A 184 -9.50 -18.39 3.33
CA GLU A 184 -10.50 -19.44 3.54
C GLU A 184 -10.37 -20.13 4.90
N ARG A 185 -9.13 -20.47 5.32
CA ARG A 185 -8.87 -21.12 6.62
C ARG A 185 -9.20 -20.23 7.82
N LEU A 186 -9.09 -18.92 7.65
CA LEU A 186 -9.47 -17.94 8.67
C LEU A 186 -10.97 -17.69 8.71
N GLY A 187 -11.74 -18.22 7.76
CA GLY A 187 -13.17 -17.96 7.64
C GLY A 187 -13.50 -16.51 7.27
N ILE A 188 -12.54 -15.79 6.66
CA ILE A 188 -12.68 -14.37 6.31
C ILE A 188 -13.33 -14.25 4.94
N HIS A 189 -14.32 -13.36 4.83
CA HIS A 189 -15.00 -13.02 3.59
C HIS A 189 -14.61 -11.60 3.15
N VAL A 190 -13.81 -11.50 2.08
CA VAL A 190 -13.46 -10.23 1.45
C VAL A 190 -14.47 -9.96 0.33
N HIS A 191 -15.21 -8.86 0.47
CA HIS A 191 -16.11 -8.40 -0.59
C HIS A 191 -15.32 -7.79 -1.74
N MET A 192 -15.59 -8.24 -2.95
CA MET A 192 -14.95 -7.76 -4.18
C MET A 192 -16.02 -7.33 -5.17
N GLU A 193 -15.84 -6.17 -5.79
CA GLU A 193 -16.68 -5.72 -6.90
C GLU A 193 -16.29 -6.43 -8.21
N PRO A 194 -17.20 -6.50 -9.20
CA PRO A 194 -16.99 -7.29 -10.42
C PRO A 194 -15.71 -6.94 -11.20
N ASN A 195 -15.25 -5.67 -11.14
CA ASN A 195 -14.08 -5.20 -11.88
C ASN A 195 -12.78 -5.29 -11.11
N ASP A 196 -12.81 -5.55 -9.79
CA ASP A 196 -11.62 -5.47 -8.94
C ASP A 196 -10.47 -6.35 -9.42
N LEU A 197 -10.77 -7.60 -9.80
CA LEU A 197 -9.74 -8.53 -10.29
C LEU A 197 -9.16 -8.13 -11.64
N GLU A 198 -9.96 -7.47 -12.49
CA GLU A 198 -9.48 -6.94 -13.77
C GLU A 198 -8.61 -5.70 -13.55
N ASP A 199 -8.98 -4.84 -12.59
CA ASP A 199 -8.17 -3.68 -12.21
C ASP A 199 -6.83 -4.11 -11.64
N LEU A 200 -6.79 -5.11 -10.76
CA LEU A 200 -5.54 -5.67 -10.26
C LEU A 200 -4.62 -6.12 -11.39
N LYS A 201 -5.19 -6.84 -12.39
CA LYS A 201 -4.46 -7.36 -13.53
C LYS A 201 -3.90 -6.26 -14.45
N LYS A 202 -4.65 -5.18 -14.65
CA LYS A 202 -4.26 -4.06 -15.51
C LYS A 202 -3.27 -3.11 -14.84
N GLY A 203 -3.35 -3.00 -13.51
CA GLY A 203 -2.56 -2.05 -12.74
C GLY A 203 -1.40 -2.71 -11.98
N CYS A 204 -0.67 -3.63 -12.60
CA CYS A 204 0.56 -4.17 -12.02
C CYS A 204 1.61 -3.07 -11.89
N VAL A 205 2.35 -3.09 -10.77
CA VAL A 205 3.39 -2.09 -10.49
C VAL A 205 4.63 -2.25 -11.37
N ASP A 206 5.34 -1.14 -11.62
CA ASP A 206 6.58 -1.13 -12.41
C ASP A 206 7.79 -1.63 -11.61
N PHE A 207 7.79 -1.46 -10.28
CA PHE A 207 8.89 -1.87 -9.40
C PHE A 207 8.39 -2.17 -7.98
N VAL A 208 9.23 -2.84 -7.21
CA VAL A 208 9.00 -3.14 -5.80
C VAL A 208 10.07 -2.47 -4.95
N GLY A 209 9.65 -1.63 -4.02
CA GLY A 209 10.46 -1.17 -2.91
C GLY A 209 10.22 -2.02 -1.66
N PHE A 210 11.19 -2.06 -0.77
CA PHE A 210 11.02 -2.74 0.51
C PHE A 210 11.82 -2.06 1.63
N SER A 211 11.21 -2.00 2.81
CA SER A 211 11.89 -1.65 4.05
C SER A 211 12.52 -2.91 4.65
N TYR A 212 13.80 -2.84 4.97
CA TYR A 212 14.53 -3.95 5.57
C TYR A 212 15.15 -3.54 6.90
N TYR A 213 14.55 -3.97 7.98
CA TYR A 213 15.06 -3.77 9.33
C TYR A 213 15.75 -5.07 9.78
N CYS A 214 16.98 -5.25 9.30
CA CYS A 214 17.73 -6.51 9.50
C CYS A 214 18.06 -6.84 10.95
N LEU A 215 17.89 -5.91 11.87
CA LEU A 215 18.50 -5.94 13.19
C LEU A 215 17.50 -6.09 14.35
N LEU A 216 16.42 -6.83 14.16
CA LEU A 216 15.60 -7.27 15.30
C LEU A 216 16.41 -8.08 16.34
N TYR A 217 17.57 -8.59 15.95
CA TYR A 217 18.51 -9.25 16.84
C TYR A 217 19.42 -8.30 17.64
N THR A 218 19.61 -7.08 17.23
CA THR A 218 20.54 -6.12 17.88
C THR A 218 19.82 -5.12 18.76
N SER A 219 18.49 -5.06 18.75
CA SER A 219 17.74 -4.26 19.71
C SER A 219 17.88 -4.76 21.15
N ASP A 220 18.18 -6.05 21.34
CA ASP A 220 18.42 -6.64 22.66
C ASP A 220 19.90 -6.52 23.11
N ALA A 221 20.76 -5.95 22.28
CA ALA A 221 22.18 -5.78 22.56
C ALA A 221 22.56 -4.31 22.84
N ALA A 222 21.57 -3.41 22.96
CA ALA A 222 21.75 -1.99 23.29
C ALA A 222 21.32 -1.69 24.71
#